data_354c13ffcd4d026570a9e0456b36b451
#
_entry.id   354c13ffcd4d026570a9e0456b36b451
#
_cell.length_a   1.000
_cell.length_b   1.000
_cell.length_c   1.000
_cell.angle_alpha   90.00
_cell.angle_beta   90.00
_cell.angle_gamma   90.00
#
_symmetry.space_group_name_H-M   'P 1'
#
loop_
_entity.id
_entity.type
_entity.pdbx_description
1 polymer ?
#
loop_
_entity_poly.entity_id
_entity_poly.type
_entity_poly.pdbx_seq_one_letter_code
_entity_poly.pdbx_strand_id
1 'polypeptide(L)'
;MKYYLGVDIGGTKSHALIADENGQVVGFGRAGSGSWEGVGYDGLKRALENITDQALGTSGITIDKIAGAGMGIAGFDWPSQRQPHMDIINNLGLGCPVELVNDAALGIPAGTRQGWGLSVVSGTGCNCRGWNADRSRFGRAVGGQTHWSREAAGGYDIVFRALRAVSFEWTKRGPRTALTQAFLEKTGAADLDSLIEGLYLEQFPLDRSYVMMVFEIAAQGDSEALQVMRWAGDQLGRMACGVIRQVGLQNESFEVVQIGSIYNGHPLIGEQMQETIHQTAPHAEIVRLTVPPVVGGVLLGMETDLGKRAYLRRQQIHTSIQDLQI
;
A
#
# COMPACT_ATOMS: atom_id res chain seq x y z
N MET A 1 24.50 14.09 -18.01
CA MET A 1 23.90 12.98 -17.24
C MET A 1 22.54 13.45 -16.75
N LYS A 2 21.48 12.69 -17.01
CA LYS A 2 20.12 12.97 -16.56
C LYS A 2 19.84 12.26 -15.25
N TYR A 3 19.02 12.87 -14.40
CA TYR A 3 18.60 12.28 -13.12
C TYR A 3 17.08 12.28 -13.02
N TYR A 4 16.56 11.36 -12.23
CA TYR A 4 15.11 11.17 -12.06
C TYR A 4 14.77 11.04 -10.57
N LEU A 5 13.74 11.78 -10.16
CA LEU A 5 13.26 11.81 -8.79
C LEU A 5 12.06 10.89 -8.64
N GLY A 6 12.13 9.98 -7.68
CA GLY A 6 10.98 9.20 -7.19
C GLY A 6 10.60 9.65 -5.80
N VAL A 7 9.31 9.81 -5.53
CA VAL A 7 8.76 10.18 -4.23
C VAL A 7 7.64 9.23 -3.85
N ASP A 8 7.65 8.79 -2.59
CA ASP A 8 6.61 7.97 -1.95
C ASP A 8 6.21 8.66 -0.63
N ILE A 9 5.05 9.31 -0.62
CA ILE A 9 4.48 9.94 0.57
C ILE A 9 3.43 9.01 1.15
N GLY A 10 3.71 8.45 2.30
CA GLY A 10 2.80 7.55 3.01
C GLY A 10 2.20 8.15 4.28
N GLY A 11 1.23 7.45 4.86
CA GLY A 11 0.60 7.83 6.13
C GLY A 11 1.47 7.63 7.37
N THR A 12 2.60 6.92 7.25
CA THR A 12 3.50 6.62 8.38
C THR A 12 4.92 7.07 8.10
N LYS A 13 5.38 6.92 6.87
CA LYS A 13 6.74 7.23 6.42
C LYS A 13 6.70 7.77 5.00
N SER A 14 7.71 8.55 4.64
CA SER A 14 7.87 9.16 3.32
C SER A 14 9.31 9.02 2.86
N HIS A 15 9.51 8.77 1.56
CA HIS A 15 10.82 8.55 0.96
C HIS A 15 10.97 9.33 -0.35
N ALA A 16 12.20 9.76 -0.64
CA ALA A 16 12.62 10.23 -1.94
C ALA A 16 13.87 9.48 -2.40
N LEU A 17 13.94 9.14 -3.68
CA LEU A 17 15.11 8.57 -4.34
C LEU A 17 15.48 9.39 -5.57
N ILE A 18 16.76 9.58 -5.80
CA ILE A 18 17.28 10.10 -7.07
C ILE A 18 18.14 9.03 -7.72
N ALA A 19 17.84 8.68 -8.97
CA ALA A 19 18.68 7.79 -9.77
C ALA A 19 19.12 8.46 -11.05
N ASP A 20 20.29 8.06 -11.57
CA ASP A 20 20.78 8.47 -12.89
C ASP A 20 20.07 7.73 -14.04
N GLU A 21 20.37 8.10 -15.27
CA GLU A 21 19.80 7.51 -16.50
C GLU A 21 20.13 6.03 -16.70
N ASN A 22 21.08 5.47 -15.95
CA ASN A 22 21.45 4.06 -15.95
C ASN A 22 20.72 3.28 -14.85
N GLY A 23 20.01 3.95 -13.93
CA GLY A 23 19.33 3.35 -12.79
C GLY A 23 20.19 3.23 -11.54
N GLN A 24 21.36 3.88 -11.50
CA GLN A 24 22.17 3.96 -10.29
C GLN A 24 21.52 4.99 -9.35
N VAL A 25 21.15 4.58 -8.15
CA VAL A 25 20.64 5.49 -7.11
C VAL A 25 21.81 6.29 -6.54
N VAL A 26 21.66 7.60 -6.52
CA VAL A 26 22.69 8.57 -6.09
C VAL A 26 22.22 9.42 -4.92
N GLY A 27 20.93 9.50 -4.64
CA GLY A 27 20.38 10.31 -3.56
C GLY A 27 19.20 9.68 -2.87
N PHE A 28 19.10 9.93 -1.56
CA PHE A 28 18.04 9.39 -0.71
C PHE A 28 17.61 10.41 0.34
N GLY A 29 16.30 10.50 0.57
CA GLY A 29 15.69 11.27 1.64
C GLY A 29 14.57 10.50 2.32
N ARG A 30 14.36 10.73 3.63
CA ARG A 30 13.29 10.09 4.41
C ARG A 30 12.68 11.05 5.42
N ALA A 31 11.38 10.86 5.68
CA ALA A 31 10.64 11.56 6.73
C ALA A 31 9.55 10.64 7.31
N GLY A 32 8.86 11.12 8.34
CA GLY A 32 7.66 10.49 8.87
C GLY A 32 6.45 10.62 7.93
N SER A 33 5.25 10.66 8.50
CA SER A 33 3.99 10.84 7.76
C SER A 33 3.98 12.13 6.96
N GLY A 34 3.55 12.05 5.70
CA GLY A 34 3.33 13.19 4.82
C GLY A 34 1.93 13.21 4.19
N SER A 35 1.05 12.23 4.52
CA SER A 35 -0.32 12.22 4.00
C SER A 35 -1.10 13.45 4.45
N TRP A 36 -1.61 14.22 3.50
CA TRP A 36 -2.39 15.44 3.79
C TRP A 36 -3.62 15.18 4.66
N GLU A 37 -4.18 13.99 4.62
CA GLU A 37 -5.32 13.59 5.46
C GLU A 37 -4.96 13.59 6.96
N GLY A 38 -3.70 13.32 7.30
CA GLY A 38 -3.22 13.34 8.67
C GLY A 38 -2.53 14.64 9.09
N VAL A 39 -1.76 15.25 8.17
CA VAL A 39 -0.90 16.41 8.49
C VAL A 39 -1.30 17.70 7.76
N GLY A 40 -2.39 17.68 6.99
CA GLY A 40 -2.83 18.80 6.15
C GLY A 40 -1.90 19.07 4.96
N TYR A 41 -2.31 19.97 4.07
CA TYR A 41 -1.50 20.34 2.89
C TYR A 41 -0.17 21.02 3.25
N ASP A 42 -0.12 21.79 4.33
CA ASP A 42 1.13 22.37 4.82
C ASP A 42 2.11 21.32 5.35
N GLY A 43 1.58 20.26 5.98
CA GLY A 43 2.38 19.11 6.39
C GLY A 43 2.92 18.31 5.22
N LEU A 44 2.10 18.07 4.20
CA LEU A 44 2.51 17.46 2.94
C LEU A 44 3.63 18.28 2.27
N LYS A 45 3.46 19.60 2.18
CA LYS A 45 4.48 20.51 1.62
C LYS A 45 5.82 20.34 2.34
N ARG A 46 5.82 20.46 3.67
CA ARG A 46 7.05 20.30 4.47
C ARG A 46 7.69 18.92 4.29
N ALA A 47 6.89 17.86 4.22
CA ALA A 47 7.40 16.50 4.01
C ALA A 47 8.08 16.37 2.63
N LEU A 48 7.44 16.87 1.57
CA LEU A 48 7.96 16.86 0.20
C LEU A 48 9.27 17.66 0.09
N GLU A 49 9.30 18.88 0.60
CA GLU A 49 10.50 19.74 0.62
C GLU A 49 11.63 19.02 1.36
N ASN A 50 11.38 18.52 2.58
CA ASN A 50 12.39 17.90 3.42
C ASN A 50 13.03 16.65 2.76
N ILE A 51 12.23 15.71 2.22
CA ILE A 51 12.79 14.49 1.61
C ILE A 51 13.49 14.77 0.29
N THR A 52 13.00 15.78 -0.48
CA THR A 52 13.62 16.20 -1.73
C THR A 52 14.98 16.87 -1.46
N ASP A 53 15.05 17.79 -0.50
CA ASP A 53 16.30 18.45 -0.10
C ASP A 53 17.34 17.46 0.42
N GLN A 54 16.92 16.47 1.23
CA GLN A 54 17.80 15.40 1.67
C GLN A 54 18.36 14.59 0.48
N ALA A 55 17.49 14.20 -0.47
CA ALA A 55 17.90 13.42 -1.63
C ALA A 55 18.86 14.21 -2.55
N LEU A 56 18.60 15.50 -2.75
CA LEU A 56 19.52 16.41 -3.47
C LEU A 56 20.83 16.57 -2.72
N GLY A 57 20.79 16.81 -1.42
CA GLY A 57 21.99 16.96 -0.59
C GLY A 57 22.88 15.73 -0.58
N THR A 58 22.29 14.52 -0.50
CA THR A 58 23.05 13.25 -0.53
C THR A 58 23.60 12.93 -1.92
N SER A 59 22.91 13.35 -2.99
CA SER A 59 23.37 13.15 -4.37
C SER A 59 24.41 14.15 -4.84
N GLY A 60 24.49 15.32 -4.20
CA GLY A 60 25.34 16.43 -4.64
C GLY A 60 24.90 17.11 -5.95
N ILE A 61 23.67 16.84 -6.43
CA ILE A 61 23.13 17.47 -7.64
C ILE A 61 22.15 18.58 -7.29
N THR A 62 21.93 19.49 -8.24
CA THR A 62 20.93 20.56 -8.12
C THR A 62 19.61 20.16 -8.80
N ILE A 63 18.50 20.75 -8.36
CA ILE A 63 17.15 20.36 -8.80
C ILE A 63 16.93 20.53 -10.31
N ASP A 64 17.64 21.46 -10.96
CA ASP A 64 17.59 21.70 -12.41
C ASP A 64 18.15 20.51 -13.24
N LYS A 65 18.85 19.57 -12.61
CA LYS A 65 19.35 18.34 -13.25
C LYS A 65 18.33 17.22 -13.29
N ILE A 66 17.21 17.37 -12.60
CA ILE A 66 16.13 16.39 -12.63
C ILE A 66 15.38 16.50 -13.97
N ALA A 67 15.41 15.41 -14.75
CA ALA A 67 14.82 15.32 -16.08
C ALA A 67 13.38 14.80 -16.09
N GLY A 68 12.93 14.17 -14.98
CA GLY A 68 11.58 13.67 -14.78
C GLY A 68 11.35 13.25 -13.34
N ALA A 69 10.12 13.39 -12.87
CA ALA A 69 9.75 13.01 -11.50
C ALA A 69 8.49 12.17 -11.47
N GLY A 70 8.45 11.15 -10.61
CA GLY A 70 7.26 10.35 -10.32
C GLY A 70 6.94 10.41 -8.83
N MET A 71 5.72 10.79 -8.50
CA MET A 71 5.29 11.05 -7.13
C MET A 71 4.04 10.26 -6.78
N GLY A 72 4.16 9.35 -5.82
CA GLY A 72 3.05 8.67 -5.18
C GLY A 72 2.69 9.33 -3.86
N ILE A 73 1.45 9.79 -3.72
CA ILE A 73 1.03 10.53 -2.54
C ILE A 73 -0.22 9.89 -1.93
N ALA A 74 -0.10 9.46 -0.66
CA ALA A 74 -1.23 8.96 0.12
C ALA A 74 -2.30 10.05 0.27
N GLY A 75 -3.58 9.64 0.13
CA GLY A 75 -4.72 10.56 0.14
C GLY A 75 -4.95 11.28 -1.18
N PHE A 76 -4.15 11.02 -2.22
CA PHE A 76 -4.47 11.46 -3.58
C PHE A 76 -5.40 10.44 -4.26
N ASP A 77 -6.69 10.54 -4.00
CA ASP A 77 -7.71 9.58 -4.40
C ASP A 77 -8.67 10.11 -5.46
N TRP A 78 -8.87 11.42 -5.52
CA TRP A 78 -9.91 12.04 -6.33
C TRP A 78 -9.33 13.04 -7.35
N PRO A 79 -9.94 13.15 -8.56
CA PRO A 79 -9.50 14.14 -9.54
C PRO A 79 -9.48 15.58 -9.03
N SER A 80 -10.41 15.93 -8.13
CA SER A 80 -10.49 17.26 -7.51
C SER A 80 -9.28 17.61 -6.64
N GLN A 81 -8.53 16.61 -6.17
CA GLN A 81 -7.34 16.79 -5.34
C GLN A 81 -6.08 17.07 -6.19
N ARG A 82 -6.13 16.86 -7.52
CA ARG A 82 -4.96 17.00 -8.38
C ARG A 82 -4.35 18.41 -8.30
N GLN A 83 -5.18 19.44 -8.43
CA GLN A 83 -4.68 20.81 -8.47
C GLN A 83 -4.00 21.21 -7.14
N PRO A 84 -4.60 21.01 -5.96
CA PRO A 84 -3.94 21.30 -4.68
C PRO A 84 -2.58 20.59 -4.51
N HIS A 85 -2.48 19.32 -4.94
CA HIS A 85 -1.22 18.59 -4.87
C HIS A 85 -0.19 19.14 -5.86
N MET A 86 -0.59 19.45 -7.11
CA MET A 86 0.29 20.01 -8.12
C MET A 86 0.80 21.40 -7.73
N ASP A 87 -0.02 22.21 -7.06
CA ASP A 87 0.41 23.53 -6.57
C ASP A 87 1.57 23.41 -5.56
N ILE A 88 1.52 22.39 -4.69
CA ILE A 88 2.61 22.09 -3.75
C ILE A 88 3.84 21.57 -4.49
N ILE A 89 3.67 20.63 -5.42
CA ILE A 89 4.76 20.04 -6.20
C ILE A 89 5.48 21.10 -7.04
N ASN A 90 4.75 22.01 -7.66
CA ASN A 90 5.33 23.10 -8.46
C ASN A 90 6.23 24.03 -7.63
N ASN A 91 5.97 24.17 -6.32
CA ASN A 91 6.82 24.97 -5.43
C ASN A 91 8.19 24.32 -5.13
N LEU A 92 8.39 23.04 -5.47
CA LEU A 92 9.71 22.41 -5.37
C LEU A 92 10.73 22.98 -6.39
N GLY A 93 10.27 23.69 -7.42
CA GLY A 93 11.14 24.25 -8.47
C GLY A 93 11.61 23.22 -9.50
N LEU A 94 10.90 22.09 -9.66
CA LEU A 94 11.15 21.11 -10.71
C LEU A 94 10.87 21.71 -12.09
N GLY A 95 11.87 21.73 -12.98
CA GLY A 95 11.75 22.16 -14.37
C GLY A 95 11.43 21.02 -15.36
N CYS A 96 10.91 19.89 -14.87
CA CYS A 96 10.70 18.67 -15.65
C CYS A 96 9.25 18.17 -15.57
N PRO A 97 8.84 17.24 -16.47
CA PRO A 97 7.55 16.56 -16.35
C PRO A 97 7.42 15.79 -15.02
N VAL A 98 6.22 15.85 -14.42
CA VAL A 98 5.91 15.17 -13.17
C VAL A 98 4.71 14.24 -13.38
N GLU A 99 4.88 12.96 -13.08
CA GLU A 99 3.78 11.98 -12.98
C GLU A 99 3.31 11.88 -11.54
N LEU A 100 2.09 12.33 -11.26
CA LEU A 100 1.45 12.28 -9.94
C LEU A 100 0.43 11.14 -9.89
N VAL A 101 0.63 10.21 -8.95
CA VAL A 101 -0.26 9.07 -8.71
C VAL A 101 -0.57 8.93 -7.21
N ASN A 102 -1.53 8.08 -6.85
CA ASN A 102 -1.70 7.64 -5.46
C ASN A 102 -0.50 6.75 -5.04
N ASP A 103 -0.10 6.78 -3.76
CA ASP A 103 1.02 5.99 -3.22
C ASP A 103 0.90 4.48 -3.50
N ALA A 104 -0.31 3.91 -3.38
CA ALA A 104 -0.55 2.51 -3.71
C ALA A 104 -0.22 2.16 -5.17
N ALA A 105 -0.34 3.11 -6.09
CA ALA A 105 -0.06 2.89 -7.50
C ALA A 105 1.44 2.73 -7.80
N LEU A 106 2.34 3.23 -6.94
CA LEU A 106 3.80 3.07 -7.10
C LEU A 106 4.23 1.60 -7.14
N GLY A 107 3.47 0.73 -6.50
CA GLY A 107 3.74 -0.70 -6.54
C GLY A 107 3.67 -1.32 -7.92
N ILE A 108 2.88 -0.75 -8.84
CA ILE A 108 2.75 -1.28 -10.20
C ILE A 108 4.09 -1.17 -10.94
N PRO A 109 4.67 0.04 -11.16
CA PRO A 109 5.97 0.14 -11.82
C PRO A 109 7.10 -0.52 -11.02
N ALA A 110 7.04 -0.51 -9.69
CA ALA A 110 8.05 -1.16 -8.85
C ALA A 110 8.02 -2.69 -8.96
N GLY A 111 6.84 -3.30 -9.02
CA GLY A 111 6.63 -4.74 -8.90
C GLY A 111 6.37 -5.48 -10.21
N THR A 112 5.84 -4.82 -11.25
CA THR A 112 5.53 -5.47 -12.53
C THR A 112 6.67 -5.38 -13.54
N ARG A 113 6.78 -6.36 -14.44
CA ARG A 113 7.83 -6.38 -15.48
C ARG A 113 7.69 -5.25 -16.50
N GLN A 114 6.46 -4.89 -16.84
CA GLN A 114 6.16 -3.96 -17.94
C GLN A 114 5.60 -2.61 -17.47
N GLY A 115 5.48 -2.39 -16.16
CA GLY A 115 4.97 -1.15 -15.59
C GLY A 115 3.46 -0.96 -15.73
N TRP A 116 2.68 -2.04 -15.90
CA TRP A 116 1.23 -2.03 -15.90
C TRP A 116 0.67 -3.29 -15.21
N GLY A 117 -0.60 -3.27 -14.87
CA GLY A 117 -1.24 -4.29 -14.04
C GLY A 117 -1.87 -3.67 -12.80
N LEU A 118 -1.84 -4.39 -11.70
CA LEU A 118 -2.45 -3.94 -10.45
C LEU A 118 -1.46 -3.95 -9.28
N SER A 119 -1.74 -3.10 -8.29
CA SER A 119 -1.19 -3.21 -6.94
C SER A 119 -2.31 -3.35 -5.93
N VAL A 120 -2.14 -4.27 -4.97
CA VAL A 120 -3.07 -4.49 -3.86
C VAL A 120 -2.29 -4.29 -2.56
N VAL A 121 -2.59 -3.19 -1.88
CA VAL A 121 -1.95 -2.81 -0.62
C VAL A 121 -2.79 -3.32 0.54
N SER A 122 -2.15 -3.95 1.53
CA SER A 122 -2.76 -4.27 2.82
C SER A 122 -1.74 -4.10 3.94
N GLY A 123 -1.99 -3.11 4.78
CA GLY A 123 -1.20 -2.71 5.94
C GLY A 123 -2.12 -2.26 7.07
N THR A 124 -2.01 -1.02 7.55
CA THR A 124 -2.97 -0.42 8.49
C THR A 124 -4.37 -0.39 7.89
N GLY A 125 -4.49 0.08 6.64
CA GLY A 125 -5.66 -0.02 5.78
C GLY A 125 -5.36 -0.84 4.54
N CYS A 126 -6.25 -0.81 3.54
CA CYS A 126 -6.05 -1.45 2.25
C CYS A 126 -6.46 -0.54 1.08
N ASN A 127 -5.86 -0.78 -0.08
CA ASN A 127 -6.10 -0.03 -1.31
C ASN A 127 -5.79 -0.90 -2.53
N CYS A 128 -6.42 -0.62 -3.66
CA CYS A 128 -6.09 -1.25 -4.94
C CYS A 128 -6.09 -0.22 -6.06
N ARG A 129 -5.04 -0.26 -6.86
CA ARG A 129 -4.86 0.58 -8.05
C ARG A 129 -4.49 -0.28 -9.24
N GLY A 130 -4.85 0.17 -10.44
CA GLY A 130 -4.50 -0.53 -11.65
C GLY A 130 -4.57 0.34 -12.88
N TRP A 131 -3.82 -0.03 -13.91
CA TRP A 131 -3.94 0.50 -15.25
C TRP A 131 -3.58 -0.56 -16.31
N ASN A 132 -4.15 -0.41 -17.49
CA ASN A 132 -3.86 -1.26 -18.63
C ASN A 132 -2.54 -0.87 -19.32
N ALA A 133 -2.11 -1.65 -20.32
CA ALA A 133 -0.78 -1.54 -20.92
C ALA A 133 -0.48 -0.18 -21.56
N ASP A 134 -1.49 0.45 -22.20
CA ASP A 134 -1.37 1.77 -22.83
C ASP A 134 -1.77 2.94 -21.92
N ARG A 135 -2.14 2.65 -20.65
CA ARG A 135 -2.63 3.61 -19.65
C ARG A 135 -3.84 4.43 -20.08
N SER A 136 -4.62 3.92 -21.02
CA SER A 136 -5.90 4.54 -21.40
C SER A 136 -6.99 4.38 -20.34
N ARG A 137 -6.84 3.41 -19.43
CA ARG A 137 -7.78 3.11 -18.35
C ARG A 137 -7.06 3.04 -17.02
N PHE A 138 -7.61 3.76 -16.04
CA PHE A 138 -7.20 3.71 -14.63
C PHE A 138 -8.31 3.13 -13.79
N GLY A 139 -7.98 2.15 -12.97
CA GLY A 139 -8.86 1.54 -12.01
C GLY A 139 -8.45 1.85 -10.57
N ARG A 140 -9.43 1.96 -9.71
CA ARG A 140 -9.24 2.19 -8.28
C ARG A 140 -10.34 1.54 -7.46
N ALA A 141 -9.98 0.99 -6.34
CA ALA A 141 -10.85 0.77 -5.20
C ALA A 141 -10.37 1.72 -4.11
N VAL A 142 -11.19 2.70 -3.78
CA VAL A 142 -10.88 3.71 -2.78
C VAL A 142 -11.60 3.33 -1.51
N GLY A 143 -10.84 2.86 -0.51
CA GLY A 143 -11.34 2.66 0.83
C GLY A 143 -11.51 3.99 1.54
N GLY A 144 -12.72 4.53 1.53
CA GLY A 144 -13.05 5.62 2.43
C GLY A 144 -13.27 5.08 3.85
N GLN A 145 -13.08 5.92 4.86
CA GLN A 145 -13.47 5.61 6.25
C GLN A 145 -15.00 5.65 6.45
N THR A 146 -15.77 5.64 5.37
CA THR A 146 -17.23 5.71 5.41
C THR A 146 -17.83 4.31 5.55
N HIS A 147 -18.85 4.17 6.37
CA HIS A 147 -19.49 2.87 6.65
C HIS A 147 -20.07 2.17 5.40
N TRP A 148 -20.32 2.90 4.32
CA TRP A 148 -20.94 2.39 3.10
C TRP A 148 -19.96 2.06 1.97
N SER A 149 -18.70 2.56 2.03
CA SER A 149 -17.69 2.33 0.97
C SER A 149 -16.38 1.76 1.51
N ARG A 150 -16.40 1.22 2.72
CA ARG A 150 -15.20 0.74 3.39
C ARG A 150 -14.66 -0.51 2.71
N GLU A 151 -13.49 -0.42 2.13
CA GLU A 151 -12.69 -1.59 1.80
C GLU A 151 -12.21 -2.23 3.11
N ALA A 152 -12.38 -3.53 3.17
CA ALA A 152 -12.05 -4.32 4.36
C ALA A 152 -10.85 -5.23 4.05
N ALA A 153 -9.98 -5.41 5.00
CA ALA A 153 -8.82 -6.28 5.10
C ALA A 153 -7.49 -5.54 5.33
N GLY A 154 -7.54 -4.35 5.89
CA GLY A 154 -6.44 -3.77 6.64
C GLY A 154 -6.32 -4.41 8.03
N GLY A 155 -5.25 -4.09 8.77
CA GLY A 155 -4.99 -4.67 10.09
C GLY A 155 -6.13 -4.47 11.08
N TYR A 156 -6.70 -3.27 11.12
CA TYR A 156 -7.86 -3.00 12.00
C TYR A 156 -9.09 -3.82 11.62
N ASP A 157 -9.35 -4.03 10.33
CA ASP A 157 -10.51 -4.80 9.88
C ASP A 157 -10.38 -6.28 10.26
N ILE A 158 -9.16 -6.83 10.20
CA ILE A 158 -8.85 -8.18 10.66
C ILE A 158 -9.12 -8.31 12.16
N VAL A 159 -8.68 -7.34 12.97
CA VAL A 159 -8.96 -7.33 14.43
C VAL A 159 -10.46 -7.24 14.71
N PHE A 160 -11.18 -6.33 14.04
CA PHE A 160 -12.63 -6.22 14.20
C PHE A 160 -13.37 -7.47 13.74
N ARG A 161 -12.89 -8.13 12.69
CA ARG A 161 -13.46 -9.39 12.24
C ARG A 161 -13.25 -10.52 13.26
N ALA A 162 -12.07 -10.56 13.89
CA ALA A 162 -11.77 -11.50 14.98
C ALA A 162 -12.64 -11.20 16.22
N LEU A 163 -12.77 -9.94 16.64
CA LEU A 163 -13.67 -9.54 17.73
C LEU A 163 -15.14 -9.90 17.45
N ARG A 164 -15.55 -9.87 16.18
CA ARG A 164 -16.89 -10.33 15.81
C ARG A 164 -17.08 -11.82 16.08
N ALA A 165 -16.07 -12.67 15.88
CA ALA A 165 -16.13 -14.10 16.24
C ALA A 165 -16.25 -14.26 17.77
N VAL A 166 -15.48 -13.50 18.56
CA VAL A 166 -15.57 -13.44 20.02
C VAL A 166 -16.97 -13.00 20.47
N SER A 167 -17.54 -11.96 19.88
CA SER A 167 -18.91 -11.51 20.16
C SER A 167 -19.96 -12.57 19.79
N PHE A 168 -19.71 -13.38 18.77
CA PHE A 168 -20.61 -14.47 18.39
C PHE A 168 -20.53 -15.64 19.40
N GLU A 169 -19.37 -15.96 19.95
CA GLU A 169 -19.24 -16.87 21.07
C GLU A 169 -20.03 -16.38 22.29
N TRP A 170 -19.85 -15.11 22.67
CA TRP A 170 -20.54 -14.46 23.78
C TRP A 170 -22.07 -14.55 23.65
N THR A 171 -22.59 -14.19 22.48
CA THR A 171 -24.04 -14.21 22.19
C THR A 171 -24.58 -15.60 21.82
N LYS A 172 -23.76 -16.67 21.88
CA LYS A 172 -24.10 -18.06 21.51
C LYS A 172 -24.54 -18.20 20.03
N ARG A 173 -24.11 -17.31 19.15
CA ARG A 173 -24.36 -17.37 17.70
C ARG A 173 -23.24 -18.05 16.94
N GLY A 174 -22.09 -18.25 17.56
CA GLY A 174 -20.91 -18.90 16.99
C GLY A 174 -20.26 -19.88 17.94
N PRO A 175 -19.30 -20.67 17.46
CA PRO A 175 -18.56 -21.61 18.29
C PRO A 175 -17.62 -20.91 19.25
N ARG A 176 -17.04 -21.68 20.18
CA ARG A 176 -15.91 -21.25 20.99
C ARG A 176 -14.68 -21.09 20.10
N THR A 177 -13.82 -20.10 20.43
CA THR A 177 -12.58 -19.82 19.70
C THR A 177 -11.45 -19.46 20.67
N ALA A 178 -10.23 -19.86 20.31
CA ALA A 178 -9.03 -19.48 21.06
C ALA A 178 -8.79 -17.95 21.01
N LEU A 179 -9.38 -17.22 20.06
CA LEU A 179 -9.38 -15.75 20.03
C LEU A 179 -9.94 -15.16 21.32
N THR A 180 -11.00 -15.74 21.91
CA THR A 180 -11.58 -15.26 23.16
C THR A 180 -10.54 -15.22 24.26
N GLN A 181 -9.83 -16.33 24.51
CA GLN A 181 -8.79 -16.38 25.54
C GLN A 181 -7.64 -15.39 25.25
N ALA A 182 -7.23 -15.30 23.98
CA ALA A 182 -6.16 -14.37 23.57
C ALA A 182 -6.53 -12.89 23.79
N PHE A 183 -7.79 -12.51 23.55
CA PHE A 183 -8.27 -11.17 23.83
C PHE A 183 -8.38 -10.92 25.34
N LEU A 184 -8.85 -11.88 26.15
CA LEU A 184 -8.88 -11.76 27.62
C LEU A 184 -7.47 -11.51 28.19
N GLU A 185 -6.51 -12.32 27.79
CA GLU A 185 -5.12 -12.19 28.23
C GLU A 185 -4.51 -10.84 27.84
N LYS A 186 -4.75 -10.40 26.61
CA LYS A 186 -4.17 -9.17 26.07
C LYS A 186 -4.79 -7.91 26.66
N THR A 187 -6.08 -7.93 27.01
CA THR A 187 -6.77 -6.80 27.62
C THR A 187 -6.69 -6.81 29.16
N GLY A 188 -6.47 -7.98 29.77
CA GLY A 188 -6.56 -8.17 31.22
C GLY A 188 -8.00 -8.25 31.72
N ALA A 189 -9.00 -8.40 30.84
CA ALA A 189 -10.40 -8.57 31.23
C ALA A 189 -10.58 -9.91 32.00
N ALA A 190 -11.39 -9.89 33.08
CA ALA A 190 -11.56 -11.03 33.96
C ALA A 190 -12.32 -12.18 33.30
N ASP A 191 -13.27 -11.86 32.45
CA ASP A 191 -14.15 -12.79 31.74
C ASP A 191 -14.69 -12.17 30.44
N LEU A 192 -15.46 -12.95 29.69
CA LEU A 192 -15.99 -12.54 28.40
C LEU A 192 -17.01 -11.40 28.51
N ASP A 193 -17.80 -11.34 29.60
CA ASP A 193 -18.74 -10.22 29.82
C ASP A 193 -17.99 -8.91 30.04
N SER A 194 -16.96 -8.92 30.90
CA SER A 194 -16.09 -7.76 31.14
C SER A 194 -15.32 -7.34 29.90
N LEU A 195 -14.90 -8.29 29.04
CA LEU A 195 -14.24 -7.98 27.78
C LEU A 195 -15.18 -7.23 26.85
N ILE A 196 -16.40 -7.73 26.64
CA ILE A 196 -17.38 -7.13 25.74
C ILE A 196 -17.81 -5.75 26.25
N GLU A 197 -18.07 -5.61 27.55
CA GLU A 197 -18.41 -4.33 28.17
C GLU A 197 -17.26 -3.33 28.03
N GLY A 198 -16.02 -3.74 28.32
CA GLY A 198 -14.84 -2.87 28.21
C GLY A 198 -14.57 -2.42 26.78
N LEU A 199 -14.78 -3.29 25.76
CA LEU A 199 -14.71 -2.92 24.36
C LEU A 199 -15.80 -1.93 23.97
N TYR A 200 -17.04 -2.13 24.45
CA TYR A 200 -18.16 -1.20 24.20
C TYR A 200 -17.90 0.18 24.81
N LEU A 201 -17.29 0.23 25.98
CA LEU A 201 -16.93 1.46 26.70
C LEU A 201 -15.58 2.06 26.27
N GLU A 202 -14.96 1.52 25.22
CA GLU A 202 -13.65 1.95 24.69
C GLU A 202 -12.51 1.95 25.74
N GLN A 203 -12.59 1.06 26.74
CA GLN A 203 -11.58 0.93 27.81
C GLN A 203 -10.31 0.20 27.33
N PHE A 204 -10.39 -0.55 26.24
CA PHE A 204 -9.27 -1.32 25.67
C PHE A 204 -8.85 -0.69 24.34
N PRO A 205 -7.75 0.08 24.29
CA PRO A 205 -7.25 0.65 23.04
C PRO A 205 -6.75 -0.48 22.13
N LEU A 206 -7.37 -0.62 20.96
CA LEU A 206 -6.96 -1.60 19.95
C LEU A 206 -5.84 -1.01 19.10
N ASP A 207 -4.71 -1.69 19.05
CA ASP A 207 -3.57 -1.32 18.22
C ASP A 207 -3.15 -2.44 17.26
N ARG A 208 -2.11 -2.19 16.47
CA ARG A 208 -1.60 -3.17 15.49
C ARG A 208 -1.08 -4.47 16.12
N SER A 209 -0.77 -4.51 17.41
CA SER A 209 -0.29 -5.73 18.07
C SER A 209 -1.38 -6.80 18.16
N TYR A 210 -2.64 -6.38 18.12
CA TYR A 210 -3.77 -7.32 18.09
C TYR A 210 -3.84 -8.11 16.78
N VAL A 211 -3.44 -7.54 15.66
CA VAL A 211 -3.44 -8.30 14.39
C VAL A 211 -2.41 -9.43 14.41
N MET A 212 -1.25 -9.21 15.05
CA MET A 212 -0.24 -10.25 15.21
C MET A 212 -0.76 -11.40 16.05
N MET A 213 -1.45 -11.11 17.15
CA MET A 213 -2.12 -12.11 17.98
C MET A 213 -3.14 -12.93 17.16
N VAL A 214 -3.95 -12.30 16.31
CA VAL A 214 -4.90 -13.02 15.45
C VAL A 214 -4.17 -13.96 14.49
N PHE A 215 -3.02 -13.54 13.93
CA PHE A 215 -2.19 -14.40 13.07
C PHE A 215 -1.62 -15.60 13.84
N GLU A 216 -1.15 -15.41 15.06
CA GLU A 216 -0.64 -16.47 15.93
C GLU A 216 -1.71 -17.50 16.24
N ILE A 217 -2.93 -17.09 16.56
CA ILE A 217 -4.06 -17.97 16.82
C ILE A 217 -4.48 -18.73 15.53
N ALA A 218 -4.46 -18.05 14.37
CA ALA A 218 -4.70 -18.73 13.09
C ALA A 218 -3.62 -19.78 12.79
N ALA A 219 -2.35 -19.47 13.05
CA ALA A 219 -1.24 -20.40 12.86
C ALA A 219 -1.32 -21.64 13.79
N GLN A 220 -1.99 -21.52 14.95
CA GLN A 220 -2.30 -22.65 15.85
C GLN A 220 -3.48 -23.51 15.38
N GLY A 221 -4.16 -23.11 14.30
CA GLY A 221 -5.24 -23.90 13.67
C GLY A 221 -6.64 -23.60 14.19
N ASP A 222 -6.85 -22.50 14.94
CA ASP A 222 -8.20 -22.11 15.37
C ASP A 222 -9.10 -21.83 14.16
N SER A 223 -10.25 -22.47 14.11
CA SER A 223 -11.15 -22.43 12.95
C SER A 223 -11.70 -21.04 12.65
N GLU A 224 -12.03 -20.27 13.69
CA GLU A 224 -12.56 -18.92 13.52
C GLU A 224 -11.46 -17.94 13.07
N ALA A 225 -10.26 -18.05 13.63
CA ALA A 225 -9.12 -17.27 13.19
C ALA A 225 -8.73 -17.57 11.73
N LEU A 226 -8.76 -18.85 11.31
CA LEU A 226 -8.55 -19.24 9.91
C LEU A 226 -9.64 -18.70 8.99
N GLN A 227 -10.91 -18.66 9.44
CA GLN A 227 -11.98 -18.00 8.68
C GLN A 227 -11.73 -16.48 8.52
N VAL A 228 -11.17 -15.81 9.55
CA VAL A 228 -10.77 -14.41 9.45
C VAL A 228 -9.69 -14.22 8.37
N MET A 229 -8.69 -15.13 8.28
CA MET A 229 -7.65 -15.07 7.24
C MET A 229 -8.23 -15.25 5.84
N ARG A 230 -9.10 -16.24 5.64
CA ARG A 230 -9.79 -16.45 4.35
C ARG A 230 -10.66 -15.24 3.97
N TRP A 231 -11.41 -14.72 4.94
CA TRP A 231 -12.22 -13.52 4.71
C TRP A 231 -11.35 -12.33 4.27
N ALA A 232 -10.21 -12.09 4.90
CA ALA A 232 -9.31 -11.01 4.53
C ALA A 232 -8.79 -11.18 3.09
N GLY A 233 -8.36 -12.39 2.73
CA GLY A 233 -7.94 -12.72 1.37
C GLY A 233 -9.05 -12.53 0.33
N ASP A 234 -10.28 -12.99 0.62
CA ASP A 234 -11.44 -12.79 -0.26
C ASP A 234 -11.75 -11.30 -0.48
N GLN A 235 -11.73 -10.49 0.58
CA GLN A 235 -11.97 -9.04 0.46
C GLN A 235 -10.92 -8.35 -0.42
N LEU A 236 -9.63 -8.65 -0.23
CA LEU A 236 -8.55 -8.16 -1.09
C LEU A 236 -8.71 -8.63 -2.54
N GLY A 237 -9.07 -9.89 -2.74
CA GLY A 237 -9.36 -10.45 -4.06
C GLY A 237 -10.53 -9.77 -4.76
N ARG A 238 -11.64 -9.53 -4.06
CA ARG A 238 -12.81 -8.81 -4.60
C ARG A 238 -12.50 -7.38 -4.98
N MET A 239 -11.71 -6.70 -4.16
CA MET A 239 -11.23 -5.35 -4.46
C MET A 239 -10.41 -5.34 -5.75
N ALA A 240 -9.47 -6.28 -5.90
CA ALA A 240 -8.70 -6.44 -7.14
C ALA A 240 -9.59 -6.77 -8.34
N CYS A 241 -10.56 -7.68 -8.20
CA CYS A 241 -11.53 -8.03 -9.26
C CYS A 241 -12.32 -6.80 -9.75
N GLY A 242 -12.69 -5.91 -8.83
CA GLY A 242 -13.31 -4.63 -9.17
C GLY A 242 -12.43 -3.78 -10.07
N VAL A 243 -11.16 -3.62 -9.70
CA VAL A 243 -10.18 -2.85 -10.48
C VAL A 243 -9.87 -3.54 -11.83
N ILE A 244 -9.71 -4.87 -11.85
CA ILE A 244 -9.51 -5.65 -13.09
C ILE A 244 -10.61 -5.34 -14.13
N ARG A 245 -11.88 -5.32 -13.69
CA ARG A 245 -13.01 -4.98 -14.57
C ARG A 245 -12.98 -3.54 -15.04
N GLN A 246 -12.60 -2.59 -14.19
CA GLN A 246 -12.48 -1.17 -14.53
C GLN A 246 -11.44 -0.94 -15.64
N VAL A 247 -10.32 -1.68 -15.60
CA VAL A 247 -9.23 -1.52 -16.58
C VAL A 247 -9.31 -2.49 -17.75
N GLY A 248 -10.25 -3.46 -17.73
CA GLY A 248 -10.51 -4.38 -18.83
C GLY A 248 -9.48 -5.50 -19.01
N LEU A 249 -8.93 -6.03 -17.89
CA LEU A 249 -7.84 -7.01 -17.89
C LEU A 249 -8.29 -8.47 -17.66
N GLN A 250 -9.60 -8.77 -17.74
CA GLN A 250 -10.12 -10.11 -17.39
C GLN A 250 -9.51 -11.25 -18.19
N ASN A 251 -9.17 -11.01 -19.45
CA ASN A 251 -8.64 -12.01 -20.39
C ASN A 251 -7.15 -11.84 -20.70
N GLU A 252 -6.50 -10.88 -20.03
CA GLU A 252 -5.09 -10.56 -20.25
C GLU A 252 -4.17 -11.32 -19.28
N SER A 253 -2.90 -11.47 -19.68
CA SER A 253 -1.83 -11.90 -18.77
C SER A 253 -1.13 -10.69 -18.21
N PHE A 254 -1.20 -10.49 -16.90
CA PHE A 254 -0.65 -9.33 -16.20
C PHE A 254 -0.29 -9.68 -14.75
N GLU A 255 0.43 -8.77 -14.10
CA GLU A 255 0.86 -8.98 -12.71
C GLU A 255 -0.01 -8.18 -11.74
N VAL A 256 -0.33 -8.83 -10.60
CA VAL A 256 -0.97 -8.24 -9.43
C VAL A 256 0.04 -8.21 -8.30
N VAL A 257 0.48 -7.01 -7.92
CA VAL A 257 1.53 -6.80 -6.93
C VAL A 257 0.95 -6.71 -5.53
N GLN A 258 1.31 -7.63 -4.65
CA GLN A 258 0.99 -7.60 -3.23
C GLN A 258 1.94 -6.67 -2.48
N ILE A 259 1.40 -5.73 -1.70
CA ILE A 259 2.16 -4.74 -0.93
C ILE A 259 1.63 -4.69 0.51
N GLY A 260 2.53 -4.58 1.48
CA GLY A 260 2.19 -4.39 2.88
C GLY A 260 2.39 -5.62 3.76
N SER A 261 2.42 -5.41 5.07
CA SER A 261 2.83 -6.42 6.05
C SER A 261 1.78 -7.49 6.33
N ILE A 262 0.51 -7.26 6.01
CA ILE A 262 -0.58 -8.21 6.25
C ILE A 262 -0.35 -9.54 5.51
N TYR A 263 0.21 -9.50 4.31
CA TYR A 263 0.54 -10.71 3.55
C TYR A 263 1.64 -11.58 4.20
N ASN A 264 2.39 -11.05 5.17
CA ASN A 264 3.38 -11.82 5.93
C ASN A 264 2.77 -12.53 7.16
N GLY A 265 1.50 -12.20 7.50
CA GLY A 265 0.85 -12.69 8.70
C GLY A 265 0.41 -14.16 8.60
N HIS A 266 -0.23 -14.52 7.50
CA HIS A 266 -0.69 -15.90 7.28
C HIS A 266 -0.84 -16.21 5.78
N PRO A 267 -0.38 -17.39 5.28
CA PRO A 267 -0.40 -17.71 3.85
C PRO A 267 -1.82 -17.74 3.24
N LEU A 268 -2.83 -18.16 3.99
CA LEU A 268 -4.23 -18.18 3.52
C LEU A 268 -4.73 -16.84 3.00
N ILE A 269 -4.17 -15.71 3.44
CA ILE A 269 -4.58 -14.39 2.94
C ILE A 269 -4.21 -14.25 1.46
N GLY A 270 -2.96 -14.58 1.12
CA GLY A 270 -2.48 -14.55 -0.26
C GLY A 270 -3.15 -15.61 -1.14
N GLU A 271 -3.28 -16.83 -0.64
CA GLU A 271 -3.91 -17.97 -1.33
C GLU A 271 -5.38 -17.66 -1.69
N GLN A 272 -6.16 -17.21 -0.72
CA GLN A 272 -7.58 -16.87 -0.94
C GLN A 272 -7.74 -15.65 -1.86
N MET A 273 -6.86 -14.64 -1.73
CA MET A 273 -6.86 -13.50 -2.66
C MET A 273 -6.62 -13.97 -4.10
N GLN A 274 -5.63 -14.83 -4.31
CA GLN A 274 -5.32 -15.39 -5.62
C GLN A 274 -6.50 -16.20 -6.18
N GLU A 275 -7.10 -17.09 -5.38
CA GLU A 275 -8.26 -17.88 -5.78
C GLU A 275 -9.42 -16.97 -6.23
N THR A 276 -9.72 -15.92 -5.46
CA THR A 276 -10.77 -14.96 -5.80
C THR A 276 -10.46 -14.19 -7.08
N ILE A 277 -9.22 -13.76 -7.29
CA ILE A 277 -8.79 -13.07 -8.51
C ILE A 277 -8.91 -13.99 -9.73
N HIS A 278 -8.49 -15.26 -9.62
CA HIS A 278 -8.50 -16.21 -10.73
C HIS A 278 -9.90 -16.56 -11.24
N GLN A 279 -10.96 -16.37 -10.41
CA GLN A 279 -12.35 -16.46 -10.89
C GLN A 279 -12.72 -15.36 -11.90
N THR A 280 -12.00 -14.23 -11.88
CA THR A 280 -12.26 -13.09 -12.78
C THR A 280 -11.18 -12.95 -13.86
N ALA A 281 -9.94 -13.23 -13.54
CA ALA A 281 -8.77 -13.10 -14.40
C ALA A 281 -7.84 -14.31 -14.20
N PRO A 282 -8.11 -15.45 -14.88
CA PRO A 282 -7.39 -16.70 -14.66
C PRO A 282 -5.90 -16.64 -15.06
N HIS A 283 -5.50 -15.64 -15.85
CA HIS A 283 -4.12 -15.45 -16.30
C HIS A 283 -3.34 -14.39 -15.50
N ALA A 284 -3.93 -13.87 -14.41
CA ALA A 284 -3.24 -12.93 -13.53
C ALA A 284 -2.14 -13.64 -12.74
N GLU A 285 -0.93 -13.09 -12.75
CA GLU A 285 0.21 -13.57 -11.94
C GLU A 285 0.29 -12.76 -10.65
N ILE A 286 0.23 -13.43 -9.51
CA ILE A 286 0.33 -12.76 -8.20
C ILE A 286 1.81 -12.69 -7.82
N VAL A 287 2.32 -11.47 -7.60
CA VAL A 287 3.72 -11.23 -7.27
C VAL A 287 3.85 -10.43 -5.97
N ARG A 288 4.86 -10.73 -5.18
CA ARG A 288 5.16 -9.97 -3.95
C ARG A 288 6.11 -8.82 -4.27
N LEU A 289 5.81 -7.59 -3.82
CA LEU A 289 6.76 -6.48 -3.91
C LEU A 289 7.93 -6.74 -2.96
N THR A 290 9.14 -6.75 -3.51
CA THR A 290 10.40 -7.03 -2.77
C THR A 290 11.29 -5.79 -2.59
N VAL A 291 10.84 -4.64 -3.10
CA VAL A 291 11.56 -3.36 -3.02
C VAL A 291 10.64 -2.27 -2.48
N PRO A 292 11.17 -1.17 -1.94
CA PRO A 292 10.36 -0.04 -1.51
C PRO A 292 9.56 0.56 -2.68
N PRO A 293 8.28 0.96 -2.46
CA PRO A 293 7.42 1.53 -3.52
C PRO A 293 8.02 2.78 -4.19
N VAL A 294 8.85 3.56 -3.51
CA VAL A 294 9.54 4.74 -4.05
C VAL A 294 10.35 4.45 -5.32
N VAL A 295 10.80 3.19 -5.52
CA VAL A 295 11.43 2.73 -6.79
C VAL A 295 10.46 2.92 -7.96
N GLY A 296 9.17 2.67 -7.73
CA GLY A 296 8.13 2.94 -8.71
C GLY A 296 8.02 4.42 -9.09
N GLY A 297 8.24 5.30 -8.13
CA GLY A 297 8.33 6.75 -8.39
C GLY A 297 9.48 7.09 -9.33
N VAL A 298 10.68 6.54 -9.08
CA VAL A 298 11.84 6.73 -9.99
C VAL A 298 11.51 6.24 -11.40
N LEU A 299 10.92 5.04 -11.52
CA LEU A 299 10.54 4.47 -12.83
C LEU A 299 9.48 5.30 -13.54
N LEU A 300 8.50 5.87 -12.83
CA LEU A 300 7.53 6.81 -13.40
C LEU A 300 8.20 8.10 -13.88
N GLY A 301 9.13 8.65 -13.09
CA GLY A 301 9.92 9.81 -13.51
C GLY A 301 10.78 9.52 -14.75
N MET A 302 11.44 8.36 -14.81
CA MET A 302 12.17 7.92 -16.00
C MET A 302 11.25 7.73 -17.21
N GLU A 303 10.04 7.23 -17.03
CA GLU A 303 9.11 6.98 -18.12
C GLU A 303 8.67 8.27 -18.84
N THR A 304 8.62 9.42 -18.14
CA THR A 304 8.29 10.71 -18.75
C THR A 304 9.29 11.14 -19.84
N ASP A 305 10.54 10.67 -19.77
CA ASP A 305 11.63 11.00 -20.71
C ASP A 305 12.01 9.80 -21.61
N LEU A 306 12.07 8.58 -21.03
CA LEU A 306 12.58 7.40 -21.70
C LEU A 306 11.47 6.50 -22.29
N GLY A 307 10.20 6.80 -21.96
CA GLY A 307 9.08 5.93 -22.26
C GLY A 307 9.25 4.56 -21.60
N LYS A 308 8.74 3.51 -22.23
CA LYS A 308 8.81 2.13 -21.71
C LYS A 308 10.23 1.59 -21.50
N ARG A 309 11.26 2.22 -22.08
CA ARG A 309 12.66 1.86 -21.83
C ARG A 309 13.10 2.09 -20.37
N ALA A 310 12.38 2.91 -19.60
CA ALA A 310 12.59 3.10 -18.17
C ALA A 310 12.65 1.75 -17.41
N TYR A 311 11.78 0.80 -17.75
CA TYR A 311 11.67 -0.50 -17.07
C TYR A 311 12.89 -1.41 -17.27
N LEU A 312 13.74 -1.15 -18.26
CA LEU A 312 15.04 -1.82 -18.44
C LEU A 312 16.04 -1.45 -17.33
N ARG A 313 15.83 -0.35 -16.60
CA ARG A 313 16.68 0.13 -15.49
C ARG A 313 16.26 -0.44 -14.14
N ARG A 314 15.10 -1.08 -14.05
CA ARG A 314 14.54 -1.57 -12.79
C ARG A 314 15.51 -2.44 -11.99
N GLN A 315 16.14 -3.42 -12.63
CA GLN A 315 17.08 -4.31 -11.95
C GLN A 315 18.28 -3.54 -11.37
N GLN A 316 18.81 -2.56 -12.10
CA GLN A 316 19.91 -1.72 -11.61
C GLN A 316 19.48 -0.87 -10.40
N ILE A 317 18.27 -0.27 -10.44
CA ILE A 317 17.72 0.48 -9.29
C ILE A 317 17.61 -0.47 -8.09
N HIS A 318 17.03 -1.67 -8.26
CA HIS A 318 16.92 -2.67 -7.19
C HIS A 318 18.25 -3.03 -6.56
N THR A 319 19.29 -3.24 -7.38
CA THR A 319 20.63 -3.58 -6.88
C THR A 319 21.23 -2.41 -6.11
N SER A 320 21.10 -1.19 -6.63
CA SER A 320 21.74 -0.01 -6.03
C SER A 320 21.09 0.49 -4.73
N ILE A 321 19.87 0.03 -4.40
CA ILE A 321 19.23 0.38 -3.12
C ILE A 321 19.47 -0.64 -2.00
N GLN A 322 20.12 -1.79 -2.27
CA GLN A 322 20.31 -2.84 -1.27
C GLN A 322 21.15 -2.36 -0.06
N ASP A 323 22.05 -1.42 -0.28
CA ASP A 323 22.88 -0.83 0.76
C ASP A 323 22.20 0.34 1.51
N LEU A 324 21.04 0.77 1.05
CA LEU A 324 20.26 1.83 1.67
C LEU A 324 19.27 1.23 2.68
N GLN A 325 19.32 1.70 3.91
CA GLN A 325 18.34 1.33 4.96
C GLN A 325 17.01 2.07 4.73
N ILE A 326 16.21 1.61 3.75
CA ILE A 326 14.93 2.20 3.34
C ILE A 326 13.75 1.47 4.00
#